data_95fd3ef0ba1e5f3cedd129a3b0d65f80
#
_entry.id   95fd3ef0ba1e5f3cedd129a3b0d65f80
#
_cell.length_a   1.000
_cell.length_b   1.000
_cell.length_c   1.000
_cell.angle_alpha   90.00
_cell.angle_beta   90.00
_cell.angle_gamma   90.00
#
_symmetry.space_group_name_H-M   'P 1'
#
loop_
_entity.id
_entity.type
_entity.pdbx_description
1 polymer ?
#
loop_
_entity_poly.entity_id
_entity_poly.type
_entity_poly.pdbx_seq_one_letter_code
_entity_poly.pdbx_strand_id
1 'polypeptide(L)'
;YKFYCVGYSTVKFFLNDDVFISLEGHKANKIGEDIIVTFLPEDVVDGLYAAVGQAGLSVANMTLEPIAAINVAIPENYRMLNIALVDVGAGTSDISITRDGSIIAYGMIPHAGDEITEVIVQHFLVDFNMAESIKLQSTTSDTVTYKDIMSIEHTIPAQDVWDVAAPVVDSIAQEVSAKIRELNGDKTV
;
A
#
# COMPACT_ATOMS: atom_id res chain seq x y z
N TYR A 1 23.55 12.90 -4.21
CA TYR A 1 22.85 11.71 -3.74
C TYR A 1 23.10 10.58 -4.73
N LYS A 2 23.44 9.37 -4.22
CA LYS A 2 23.49 8.16 -5.02
C LYS A 2 22.18 7.41 -4.89
N PHE A 3 21.74 6.79 -5.97
CA PHE A 3 20.54 5.99 -6.03
C PHE A 3 20.85 4.61 -6.56
N TYR A 4 20.20 3.60 -6.00
CA TYR A 4 20.21 2.23 -6.51
C TYR A 4 18.90 1.93 -7.23
N CYS A 5 18.99 1.28 -8.39
CA CYS A 5 17.85 0.66 -9.02
C CYS A 5 17.47 -0.59 -8.23
N VAL A 6 16.31 -0.57 -7.59
CA VAL A 6 15.83 -1.66 -6.74
C VAL A 6 14.80 -2.56 -7.43
N GLY A 7 14.33 -2.16 -8.60
CA GLY A 7 13.43 -2.96 -9.40
C GLY A 7 12.94 -2.24 -10.64
N TYR A 8 12.41 -3.02 -11.56
CA TYR A 8 11.71 -2.52 -12.74
C TYR A 8 10.52 -3.43 -13.07
N SER A 9 9.55 -2.89 -13.76
CA SER A 9 8.40 -3.61 -14.30
C SER A 9 8.13 -3.14 -15.73
N THR A 10 7.91 -4.08 -16.62
CA THR A 10 7.54 -3.78 -18.00
C THR A 10 6.07 -3.37 -18.06
N VAL A 11 5.80 -2.25 -18.70
CA VAL A 11 4.45 -1.72 -18.91
C VAL A 11 3.90 -2.17 -20.25
N LYS A 12 4.74 -2.12 -21.32
CA LYS A 12 4.37 -2.47 -22.69
C LYS A 12 5.57 -2.97 -23.46
N PHE A 13 5.30 -3.88 -24.38
CA PHE A 13 6.24 -4.27 -25.44
C PHE A 13 5.79 -3.69 -26.78
N PHE A 14 6.75 -3.40 -27.63
CA PHE A 14 6.54 -2.91 -29.00
C PHE A 14 7.33 -3.74 -29.99
N LEU A 15 6.67 -4.15 -31.07
CA LEU A 15 7.30 -4.78 -32.22
C LEU A 15 6.96 -3.96 -33.47
N ASN A 16 7.97 -3.34 -34.09
CA ASN A 16 7.80 -2.45 -35.28
C ASN A 16 6.75 -1.33 -35.00
N ASP A 17 6.75 -0.76 -33.77
CA ASP A 17 5.84 0.27 -33.28
C ASP A 17 4.41 -0.19 -32.94
N ASP A 18 4.05 -1.47 -33.13
CA ASP A 18 2.80 -2.07 -32.64
C ASP A 18 2.96 -2.58 -31.21
N VAL A 19 1.90 -2.45 -30.40
CA VAL A 19 1.87 -2.87 -28.99
C VAL A 19 1.61 -4.36 -28.86
N PHE A 20 2.41 -5.04 -28.04
CA PHE A 20 2.30 -6.47 -27.75
C PHE A 20 2.29 -6.72 -26.24
N ILE A 21 1.66 -7.82 -25.81
CA ILE A 21 1.64 -8.27 -24.41
C ILE A 21 2.91 -9.08 -24.10
N SER A 22 3.45 -9.80 -25.08
CA SER A 22 4.66 -10.62 -24.94
C SER A 22 5.47 -10.57 -26.22
N LEU A 23 6.79 -10.64 -26.08
CA LEU A 23 7.72 -10.75 -27.23
C LEU A 23 7.93 -12.18 -27.68
N GLU A 24 7.53 -13.17 -26.87
CA GLU A 24 7.80 -14.57 -27.11
C GLU A 24 7.12 -15.06 -28.39
N GLY A 25 7.87 -15.78 -29.23
CA GLY A 25 7.38 -16.33 -30.49
C GLY A 25 7.26 -15.34 -31.64
N HIS A 26 7.58 -14.06 -31.45
CA HIS A 26 7.48 -13.02 -32.45
C HIS A 26 8.85 -12.64 -33.03
N LYS A 27 8.85 -12.18 -34.29
CA LYS A 27 10.01 -11.61 -34.98
C LYS A 27 9.72 -10.19 -35.44
N ALA A 28 10.65 -9.28 -35.19
CA ALA A 28 10.53 -7.89 -35.61
C ALA A 28 11.90 -7.30 -35.96
N ASN A 29 11.90 -6.23 -36.76
CA ASN A 29 13.12 -5.46 -37.06
C ASN A 29 13.46 -4.47 -35.95
N LYS A 30 12.44 -4.00 -35.18
CA LYS A 30 12.57 -3.06 -34.08
C LYS A 30 11.80 -3.60 -32.89
N ILE A 31 12.46 -3.64 -31.74
CA ILE A 31 11.86 -4.03 -30.47
C ILE A 31 11.95 -2.83 -29.54
N GLY A 32 10.88 -2.52 -28.84
CA GLY A 32 10.79 -1.49 -27.83
C GLY A 32 10.12 -2.02 -26.57
N GLU A 33 10.41 -1.37 -25.45
CA GLU A 33 9.84 -1.70 -24.14
C GLU A 33 9.64 -0.41 -23.36
N ASP A 34 8.44 -0.19 -22.84
CA ASP A 34 8.17 0.82 -21.82
C ASP A 34 8.32 0.17 -20.46
N ILE A 35 9.15 0.75 -19.61
CA ILE A 35 9.43 0.23 -18.26
C ILE A 35 9.18 1.30 -17.18
N ILE A 36 8.69 0.86 -16.05
CA ILE A 36 8.75 1.62 -14.80
C ILE A 36 9.98 1.14 -14.04
N VAL A 37 10.86 2.07 -13.70
CA VAL A 37 12.08 1.77 -12.93
C VAL A 37 12.01 2.51 -11.61
N THR A 38 12.29 1.81 -10.51
CA THR A 38 12.31 2.40 -9.17
C THR A 38 13.74 2.52 -8.66
N PHE A 39 14.04 3.70 -8.15
CA PHE A 39 15.30 4.03 -7.53
C PHE A 39 15.08 4.42 -6.07
N LEU A 40 15.88 3.89 -5.16
CA LEU A 40 15.94 4.29 -3.77
C LEU A 40 17.29 4.96 -3.46
N PRO A 41 17.31 5.93 -2.51
CA PRO A 41 18.55 6.48 -2.00
C PRO A 41 19.46 5.38 -1.41
N GLU A 42 20.77 5.54 -1.57
CA GLU A 42 21.78 4.60 -1.06
C GLU A 42 21.60 4.34 0.43
N ASP A 43 21.36 5.40 1.23
CA ASP A 43 21.19 5.33 2.68
C ASP A 43 20.03 4.42 3.10
N VAL A 44 18.93 4.41 2.33
CA VAL A 44 17.75 3.56 2.59
C VAL A 44 18.09 2.10 2.32
N VAL A 45 18.74 1.82 1.20
CA VAL A 45 19.14 0.47 0.80
C VAL A 45 20.13 -0.10 1.81
N ASP A 46 21.17 0.67 2.16
CA ASP A 46 22.18 0.26 3.13
C ASP A 46 21.59 0.03 4.52
N GLY A 47 20.61 0.86 4.93
CA GLY A 47 19.88 0.69 6.18
C GLY A 47 19.09 -0.63 6.24
N LEU A 48 18.41 -0.99 5.16
CA LEU A 48 17.68 -2.27 5.06
C LEU A 48 18.65 -3.48 5.11
N TYR A 49 19.76 -3.42 4.36
CA TYR A 49 20.78 -4.47 4.41
C TYR A 49 21.41 -4.61 5.79
N ALA A 50 21.70 -3.49 6.45
CA ALA A 50 22.26 -3.49 7.80
C ALA A 50 21.28 -4.08 8.82
N ALA A 51 19.99 -3.73 8.75
CA ALA A 51 18.97 -4.25 9.65
C ALA A 51 18.82 -5.77 9.53
N VAL A 52 18.75 -6.29 8.30
CA VAL A 52 18.66 -7.73 8.04
C VAL A 52 19.95 -8.44 8.48
N GLY A 53 21.12 -7.85 8.22
CA GLY A 53 22.40 -8.37 8.66
C GLY A 53 22.55 -8.45 10.18
N GLN A 54 22.06 -7.46 10.92
CA GLN A 54 22.03 -7.49 12.40
C GLN A 54 21.14 -8.62 12.96
N ALA A 55 20.12 -9.02 12.23
CA ALA A 55 19.31 -10.20 12.58
C ALA A 55 19.97 -11.54 12.25
N GLY A 56 21.22 -11.53 11.76
CA GLY A 56 21.95 -12.73 11.37
C GLY A 56 21.51 -13.34 10.04
N LEU A 57 20.78 -12.57 9.22
CA LEU A 57 20.26 -12.98 7.91
C LEU A 57 21.03 -12.26 6.78
N SER A 58 20.92 -12.78 5.57
CA SER A 58 21.43 -12.14 4.37
C SER A 58 20.30 -11.88 3.36
N VAL A 59 20.34 -10.71 2.72
CA VAL A 59 19.38 -10.36 1.67
C VAL A 59 19.72 -11.11 0.40
N ALA A 60 18.84 -11.98 -0.06
CA ALA A 60 19.00 -12.69 -1.34
C ALA A 60 18.52 -11.85 -2.52
N ASN A 61 17.44 -11.10 -2.36
CA ASN A 61 16.86 -10.24 -3.38
C ASN A 61 16.04 -9.12 -2.73
N MET A 62 15.84 -8.04 -3.47
CA MET A 62 14.98 -6.91 -3.09
C MET A 62 13.93 -6.71 -4.17
N THR A 63 12.69 -6.47 -3.76
CA THR A 63 11.59 -6.14 -4.66
C THR A 63 10.79 -4.98 -4.08
N LEU A 64 9.98 -4.35 -4.92
CA LEU A 64 9.04 -3.32 -4.48
C LEU A 64 7.84 -3.95 -3.80
N GLU A 65 7.40 -3.34 -2.71
CA GLU A 65 6.19 -3.75 -1.99
C GLU A 65 4.97 -3.91 -2.91
N PRO A 66 4.63 -2.96 -3.80
CA PRO A 66 3.51 -3.11 -4.71
C PRO A 66 3.61 -4.33 -5.63
N ILE A 67 4.82 -4.68 -6.08
CA ILE A 67 5.04 -5.88 -6.92
C ILE A 67 4.79 -7.14 -6.10
N ALA A 68 5.27 -7.18 -4.87
CA ALA A 68 5.05 -8.30 -3.96
C ALA A 68 3.56 -8.43 -3.60
N ALA A 69 2.91 -7.32 -3.26
CA ALA A 69 1.49 -7.27 -2.90
C ALA A 69 0.58 -7.76 -4.04
N ILE A 70 0.83 -7.32 -5.28
CA ILE A 70 0.08 -7.78 -6.46
C ILE A 70 0.22 -9.29 -6.65
N ASN A 71 1.43 -9.83 -6.49
CA ASN A 71 1.67 -11.26 -6.68
C ASN A 71 0.96 -12.14 -5.64
N VAL A 72 0.69 -11.59 -4.45
CA VAL A 72 0.01 -12.30 -3.37
C VAL A 72 -1.51 -12.06 -3.42
N ALA A 73 -1.93 -10.80 -3.61
CA ALA A 73 -3.34 -10.41 -3.46
C ALA A 73 -4.16 -10.60 -4.73
N ILE A 74 -3.56 -10.47 -5.94
CA ILE A 74 -4.29 -10.59 -7.21
C ILE A 74 -4.07 -11.97 -7.82
N PRO A 75 -5.12 -12.83 -7.87
CA PRO A 75 -5.04 -14.11 -8.56
C PRO A 75 -4.67 -13.95 -10.05
N GLU A 76 -3.94 -14.92 -10.60
CA GLU A 76 -3.40 -14.84 -11.97
C GLU A 76 -4.46 -14.58 -13.03
N ASN A 77 -5.64 -15.18 -12.90
CA ASN A 77 -6.76 -15.01 -13.83
C ASN A 77 -7.36 -13.60 -13.83
N TYR A 78 -7.10 -12.79 -12.82
CA TYR A 78 -7.55 -11.39 -12.74
C TYR A 78 -6.47 -10.38 -13.15
N ARG A 79 -5.21 -10.78 -13.27
CA ARG A 79 -4.09 -9.87 -13.55
C ARG A 79 -4.19 -9.14 -14.87
N MET A 80 -4.96 -9.67 -15.83
CA MET A 80 -5.22 -9.00 -17.11
C MET A 80 -6.23 -7.85 -17.01
N LEU A 81 -6.95 -7.75 -15.92
CA LEU A 81 -7.93 -6.69 -15.71
C LEU A 81 -7.26 -5.38 -15.29
N ASN A 82 -8.00 -4.28 -15.44
CA ASN A 82 -7.62 -3.00 -14.86
C ASN A 82 -8.04 -2.98 -13.38
N ILE A 83 -7.07 -3.13 -12.49
CA ILE A 83 -7.30 -3.27 -11.04
C ILE A 83 -6.52 -2.19 -10.31
N ALA A 84 -7.16 -1.55 -9.33
CA ALA A 84 -6.50 -0.78 -8.30
C ALA A 84 -6.29 -1.67 -7.06
N LEU A 85 -5.05 -1.90 -6.68
CA LEU A 85 -4.68 -2.49 -5.40
C LEU A 85 -4.35 -1.37 -4.43
N VAL A 86 -5.03 -1.35 -3.30
CA VAL A 86 -4.80 -0.38 -2.22
C VAL A 86 -4.31 -1.15 -0.99
N ASP A 87 -3.11 -0.82 -0.55
CA ASP A 87 -2.50 -1.36 0.66
C ASP A 87 -2.51 -0.27 1.73
N VAL A 88 -3.35 -0.44 2.75
CA VAL A 88 -3.51 0.52 3.85
C VAL A 88 -2.69 0.04 5.03
N GLY A 89 -1.54 0.67 5.22
CA GLY A 89 -0.63 0.37 6.33
C GLY A 89 -0.94 1.13 7.61
N ALA A 90 0.08 1.40 8.40
CA ALA A 90 -0.01 2.23 9.60
C ALA A 90 0.00 3.73 9.24
N GLY A 91 1.07 4.23 8.65
CA GLY A 91 1.25 5.66 8.32
C GLY A 91 1.08 6.00 6.83
N THR A 92 1.02 5.02 5.93
CA THR A 92 0.87 5.25 4.49
C THR A 92 -0.13 4.30 3.87
N SER A 93 -0.78 4.75 2.79
CA SER A 93 -1.58 3.89 1.92
C SER A 93 -0.98 3.90 0.52
N ASP A 94 -0.59 2.73 0.06
CA ASP A 94 0.04 2.51 -1.23
C ASP A 94 -0.97 2.07 -2.27
N ILE A 95 -0.92 2.67 -3.46
CA ILE A 95 -1.91 2.46 -4.51
C ILE A 95 -1.19 2.05 -5.79
N SER A 96 -1.53 0.89 -6.31
CA SER A 96 -0.99 0.35 -7.56
C SER A 96 -2.11 0.13 -8.55
N ILE A 97 -1.92 0.57 -9.79
CA ILE A 97 -2.83 0.28 -10.90
C ILE A 97 -2.18 -0.78 -11.79
N THR A 98 -2.90 -1.88 -12.00
CA THR A 98 -2.48 -2.93 -12.93
C THR A 98 -3.38 -2.94 -14.15
N ARG A 99 -2.79 -3.29 -15.29
CA ARG A 99 -3.50 -3.53 -16.54
C ARG A 99 -2.68 -4.47 -17.42
N ASP A 100 -3.35 -5.39 -18.10
CA ASP A 100 -2.71 -6.34 -19.02
C ASP A 100 -1.53 -7.09 -18.37
N GLY A 101 -1.67 -7.43 -17.09
CA GLY A 101 -0.67 -8.17 -16.32
C GLY A 101 0.49 -7.34 -15.78
N SER A 102 0.51 -6.04 -16.00
CA SER A 102 1.61 -5.14 -15.60
C SER A 102 1.15 -4.01 -14.69
N ILE A 103 2.05 -3.53 -13.84
CA ILE A 103 1.83 -2.27 -13.11
C ILE A 103 2.02 -1.13 -14.09
N ILE A 104 0.99 -0.30 -14.24
CA ILE A 104 1.02 0.86 -15.14
C ILE A 104 1.18 2.19 -14.41
N ALA A 105 0.84 2.23 -13.12
CA ALA A 105 1.02 3.39 -12.28
C ALA A 105 1.13 2.99 -10.80
N TYR A 106 1.79 3.83 -10.03
CA TYR A 106 1.95 3.69 -8.59
C TYR A 106 1.89 5.06 -7.93
N GLY A 107 1.30 5.13 -6.76
CA GLY A 107 1.27 6.31 -5.92
C GLY A 107 1.02 5.95 -4.46
N MET A 108 1.19 6.94 -3.59
CA MET A 108 1.06 6.80 -2.15
C MET A 108 0.34 8.02 -1.60
N ILE A 109 -0.41 7.83 -0.52
CA ILE A 109 -0.92 8.90 0.34
C ILE A 109 -0.34 8.71 1.75
N PRO A 110 0.06 9.80 2.44
CA PRO A 110 0.70 9.73 3.76
C PRO A 110 -0.33 9.67 4.90
N HIS A 111 -1.41 8.94 4.71
CA HIS A 111 -2.50 8.74 5.66
C HIS A 111 -2.96 7.28 5.62
N ALA A 112 -3.15 6.68 6.81
CA ALA A 112 -3.56 5.28 6.94
C ALA A 112 -4.13 4.97 8.34
N GLY A 113 -3.78 3.85 8.95
CA GLY A 113 -4.35 3.37 10.20
C GLY A 113 -4.00 4.20 11.43
N ASP A 114 -2.87 4.92 11.41
CA ASP A 114 -2.41 5.71 12.55
C ASP A 114 -3.28 6.96 12.79
N GLU A 115 -3.80 7.59 11.72
CA GLU A 115 -4.75 8.71 11.84
C GLU A 115 -6.04 8.29 12.55
N ILE A 116 -6.49 7.05 12.31
CA ILE A 116 -7.65 6.49 13.02
C ILE A 116 -7.29 6.28 14.49
N THR A 117 -6.11 5.77 14.78
CA THR A 117 -5.64 5.55 16.15
C THR A 117 -5.48 6.87 16.88
N GLU A 118 -4.98 7.92 16.23
CA GLU A 118 -4.80 9.25 16.83
C GLU A 118 -6.11 9.91 17.26
N VAL A 119 -7.18 9.81 16.47
CA VAL A 119 -8.48 10.38 16.90
C VAL A 119 -9.07 9.61 18.07
N ILE A 120 -8.80 8.30 18.17
CA ILE A 120 -9.17 7.48 19.31
C ILE A 120 -8.38 7.90 20.56
N VAL A 121 -7.06 8.13 20.45
CA VAL A 121 -6.22 8.71 21.51
C VAL A 121 -6.84 9.98 22.06
N GLN A 122 -7.18 10.90 21.18
CA GLN A 122 -7.70 12.22 21.56
C GLN A 122 -9.09 12.15 22.19
N HIS A 123 -9.96 11.29 21.68
CA HIS A 123 -11.35 11.21 22.14
C HIS A 123 -11.48 10.47 23.47
N PHE A 124 -10.79 9.33 23.61
CA PHE A 124 -10.91 8.49 24.81
C PHE A 124 -9.84 8.77 25.87
N LEU A 125 -8.94 9.73 25.62
CA LEU A 125 -7.86 10.14 26.52
C LEU A 125 -7.00 8.96 26.99
N VAL A 126 -6.50 8.19 26.02
CA VAL A 126 -5.66 7.01 26.22
C VAL A 126 -4.31 7.20 25.52
N ASP A 127 -3.32 6.35 25.81
CA ASP A 127 -2.09 6.30 25.02
C ASP A 127 -2.30 5.59 23.68
N PHE A 128 -1.33 5.70 22.78
CA PHE A 128 -1.41 5.16 21.41
C PHE A 128 -1.63 3.64 21.40
N ASN A 129 -0.95 2.89 22.26
CA ASN A 129 -1.08 1.42 22.31
C ASN A 129 -2.49 1.00 22.77
N MET A 130 -3.04 1.73 23.77
CA MET A 130 -4.40 1.49 24.21
C MET A 130 -5.42 1.86 23.14
N ALA A 131 -5.22 2.98 22.44
CA ALA A 131 -6.07 3.37 21.30
C ALA A 131 -6.05 2.34 20.18
N GLU A 132 -4.89 1.78 19.83
CA GLU A 132 -4.75 0.69 18.88
C GLU A 132 -5.52 -0.56 19.35
N SER A 133 -5.43 -0.89 20.64
CA SER A 133 -6.20 -1.99 21.21
C SER A 133 -7.71 -1.74 21.15
N ILE A 134 -8.19 -0.51 21.42
CA ILE A 134 -9.59 -0.10 21.30
C ILE A 134 -10.05 -0.27 19.85
N LYS A 135 -9.27 0.24 18.89
CA LYS A 135 -9.54 0.12 17.45
C LYS A 135 -9.72 -1.35 17.04
N LEU A 136 -8.79 -2.21 17.43
CA LEU A 136 -8.84 -3.63 17.09
C LEU A 136 -10.01 -4.36 17.78
N GLN A 137 -10.29 -4.07 19.05
CA GLN A 137 -11.42 -4.67 19.76
C GLN A 137 -12.76 -4.30 19.10
N SER A 138 -12.92 -3.05 18.65
CA SER A 138 -14.15 -2.59 18.01
C SER A 138 -14.51 -3.33 16.72
N THR A 139 -13.55 -4.02 16.10
CA THR A 139 -13.80 -4.83 14.88
C THR A 139 -14.26 -6.25 15.18
N THR A 140 -14.07 -6.73 16.41
CA THR A 140 -14.28 -8.15 16.77
C THR A 140 -15.31 -8.34 17.88
N SER A 141 -15.74 -7.27 18.54
CA SER A 141 -16.64 -7.31 19.69
C SER A 141 -17.68 -6.18 19.62
N ASP A 142 -18.86 -6.41 20.18
CA ASP A 142 -19.91 -5.39 20.28
C ASP A 142 -19.59 -4.33 21.34
N THR A 143 -18.72 -4.65 22.28
CA THR A 143 -18.26 -3.76 23.35
C THR A 143 -16.76 -3.76 23.46
N VAL A 144 -16.20 -2.60 23.84
CA VAL A 144 -14.77 -2.37 24.04
C VAL A 144 -14.52 -2.01 25.50
N THR A 145 -13.56 -2.68 26.14
CA THR A 145 -13.15 -2.37 27.52
C THR A 145 -11.71 -1.85 27.51
N TYR A 146 -11.49 -0.71 28.16
CA TYR A 146 -10.18 -0.07 28.23
C TYR A 146 -10.00 0.68 29.55
N LYS A 147 -8.76 1.09 29.84
CA LYS A 147 -8.44 2.01 30.96
C LYS A 147 -7.94 3.33 30.39
N ASP A 148 -8.49 4.42 30.91
CA ASP A 148 -8.02 5.76 30.55
C ASP A 148 -6.68 6.10 31.24
N ILE A 149 -6.15 7.31 30.99
CA ILE A 149 -4.89 7.80 31.56
C ILE A 149 -4.92 7.88 33.11
N MET A 150 -6.11 7.89 33.72
CA MET A 150 -6.32 7.88 35.16
C MET A 150 -6.48 6.46 35.71
N SER A 151 -6.30 5.43 34.88
CA SER A 151 -6.50 4.02 35.20
C SER A 151 -7.95 3.66 35.57
N ILE A 152 -8.91 4.47 35.18
CA ILE A 152 -10.33 4.18 35.34
C ILE A 152 -10.75 3.25 34.21
N GLU A 153 -11.43 2.17 34.56
CA GLU A 153 -11.94 1.22 33.57
C GLU A 153 -13.27 1.69 32.97
N HIS A 154 -13.35 1.61 31.66
CA HIS A 154 -14.52 1.96 30.87
C HIS A 154 -14.94 0.76 30.01
N THR A 155 -16.24 0.59 29.85
CA THR A 155 -16.82 -0.34 28.88
C THR A 155 -17.83 0.43 28.04
N ILE A 156 -17.62 0.48 26.74
CA ILE A 156 -18.40 1.25 25.79
C ILE A 156 -18.87 0.36 24.64
N PRO A 157 -19.96 0.71 23.93
CA PRO A 157 -20.31 0.07 22.66
C PRO A 157 -19.20 0.26 21.61
N ALA A 158 -18.93 -0.74 20.79
CA ALA A 158 -18.01 -0.61 19.65
C ALA A 158 -18.44 0.49 18.67
N GLN A 159 -19.76 0.76 18.59
CA GLN A 159 -20.31 1.83 17.76
C GLN A 159 -19.75 3.21 18.12
N ASP A 160 -19.53 3.48 19.40
CA ASP A 160 -18.97 4.77 19.85
C ASP A 160 -17.56 4.98 19.29
N VAL A 161 -16.78 3.91 19.14
CA VAL A 161 -15.44 3.96 18.51
C VAL A 161 -15.58 4.23 17.01
N TRP A 162 -16.53 3.57 16.35
CA TRP A 162 -16.79 3.77 14.92
C TRP A 162 -17.27 5.18 14.61
N ASP A 163 -18.12 5.76 15.45
CA ASP A 163 -18.61 7.13 15.27
C ASP A 163 -17.48 8.17 15.34
N VAL A 164 -16.46 7.91 16.16
CA VAL A 164 -15.25 8.73 16.26
C VAL A 164 -14.35 8.53 15.06
N ALA A 165 -14.19 7.30 14.60
CA ALA A 165 -13.29 6.93 13.51
C ALA A 165 -13.85 7.32 12.12
N ALA A 166 -15.16 7.29 11.92
CA ALA A 166 -15.81 7.42 10.62
C ALA A 166 -15.36 8.66 9.81
N PRO A 167 -15.26 9.88 10.37
CA PRO A 167 -14.82 11.04 9.60
C PRO A 167 -13.40 10.91 9.03
N VAL A 168 -12.50 10.23 9.75
CA VAL A 168 -11.12 10.00 9.30
C VAL A 168 -11.09 8.92 8.23
N VAL A 169 -11.84 7.84 8.41
CA VAL A 169 -12.00 6.78 7.40
C VAL A 169 -12.55 7.36 6.09
N ASP A 170 -13.56 8.21 6.17
CA ASP A 170 -14.13 8.89 5.01
C ASP A 170 -13.11 9.80 4.31
N SER A 171 -12.28 10.53 5.07
CA SER A 171 -11.21 11.36 4.50
C SER A 171 -10.19 10.52 3.74
N ILE A 172 -9.69 9.45 4.37
CA ILE A 172 -8.74 8.52 3.74
C ILE A 172 -9.36 7.90 2.48
N ALA A 173 -10.62 7.47 2.53
CA ALA A 173 -11.31 6.90 1.38
C ALA A 173 -11.45 7.89 0.21
N GLN A 174 -11.69 9.18 0.50
CA GLN A 174 -11.75 10.23 -0.50
C GLN A 174 -10.37 10.47 -1.14
N GLU A 175 -9.30 10.52 -0.35
CA GLU A 175 -7.93 10.68 -0.84
C GLU A 175 -7.50 9.49 -1.71
N VAL A 176 -7.77 8.27 -1.27
CA VAL A 176 -7.54 7.03 -2.05
C VAL A 176 -8.29 7.09 -3.38
N SER A 177 -9.58 7.45 -3.35
CA SER A 177 -10.40 7.57 -4.56
C SER A 177 -9.86 8.63 -5.54
N ALA A 178 -9.42 9.77 -5.02
CA ALA A 178 -8.82 10.82 -5.82
C ALA A 178 -7.50 10.35 -6.45
N LYS A 179 -6.66 9.68 -5.68
CA LYS A 179 -5.38 9.16 -6.16
C LYS A 179 -5.57 8.05 -7.21
N ILE A 180 -6.54 7.16 -7.05
CA ILE A 180 -6.87 6.15 -8.06
C ILE A 180 -7.27 6.82 -9.38
N ARG A 181 -8.11 7.86 -9.36
CA ARG A 181 -8.50 8.60 -10.57
C ARG A 181 -7.31 9.28 -11.23
N GLU A 182 -6.46 9.94 -10.45
CA GLU A 182 -5.22 10.57 -10.93
C GLU A 182 -4.35 9.55 -11.68
N LEU A 183 -4.08 8.39 -11.04
CA LEU A 183 -3.19 7.35 -11.57
C LEU A 183 -3.78 6.60 -12.77
N ASN A 184 -5.08 6.42 -12.80
CA ASN A 184 -5.78 5.62 -13.84
C ASN A 184 -6.28 6.47 -15.02
N GLY A 185 -6.15 7.80 -14.97
CA GLY A 185 -6.61 8.72 -16.01
C GLY A 185 -8.12 8.62 -16.25
N ASP A 186 -8.92 8.60 -15.16
CA ASP A 186 -10.40 8.51 -15.16
C ASP A 186 -10.98 7.25 -15.83
N LYS A 187 -10.18 6.22 -16.06
CA LYS A 187 -10.69 4.92 -16.55
C LYS A 187 -11.32 4.14 -15.40
N THR A 188 -12.23 3.25 -15.73
CA THR A 188 -12.82 2.31 -14.74
C THR A 188 -11.77 1.30 -14.29
N VAL A 189 -11.71 1.06 -13.00
CA VAL A 189 -10.92 0.00 -12.35
C VAL A 189 -11.85 -1.13 -11.90
#